data_a9f1b6b4e521b76c46618c17ab36b16a
#
_entry.id   a9f1b6b4e521b76c46618c17ab36b16a
#
_cell.length_a   1.000
_cell.length_b   1.000
_cell.length_c   1.000
_cell.angle_alpha   90.00
_cell.angle_beta   90.00
_cell.angle_gamma   90.00
#
_symmetry.space_group_name_H-M   'P 1'
#
loop_
_entity.id
_entity.type
_entity.pdbx_description
1 polymer ?
#
loop_
_entity_poly.entity_id
_entity_poly.type
_entity_poly.pdbx_seq_one_letter_code
_entity_poly.pdbx_strand_id
1 'polypeptide(L)'
;MKKIIVSLVLFLMGISVNAQDQNYWIYLVIGQDNMIGKADAGTSTNGFLLDSFSKTIAETAKGKRIGFVTVTLPVSPIIAFDKQNYRNYVSNVTVESNKKALAKYDNNPYGKLISMARSVQSKGVVKGILLQQDGIDNYNEAWLKRMRRIFYDIVGDLSLDSTKVPLLIGEVGRAEYGGKYAAANETYGKMHKVLQYSFVVSSANCPLADNKIYYSKEGLENLGRKFAIKALQGIGYELPEVRRTTSITKQTIDRKTLEVKVHISDKGMLTATSNEPIVKILVLNAAGDNIKDIAISEPTKEYDLDLNAFPQGKITVTFYTADGEQSFKINN
;
A
#
# COMPACT_ATOMS: atom_id res chain seq x y z
N MET A 1 18.45 69.59 -35.74
CA MET A 1 17.77 68.73 -34.77
C MET A 1 18.03 67.27 -35.15
N LYS A 2 18.95 66.60 -34.41
CA LYS A 2 19.30 65.18 -34.64
C LYS A 2 18.40 64.32 -33.80
N LYS A 3 17.58 63.45 -34.41
CA LYS A 3 16.76 62.45 -33.71
C LYS A 3 17.65 61.28 -33.33
N ILE A 4 17.83 61.05 -32.03
CA ILE A 4 18.52 59.87 -31.49
C ILE A 4 17.45 58.79 -31.39
N ILE A 5 17.58 57.72 -32.21
CA ILE A 5 16.79 56.51 -32.12
C ILE A 5 17.47 55.60 -31.10
N VAL A 6 16.89 55.46 -29.91
CA VAL A 6 17.34 54.49 -28.90
C VAL A 6 16.71 53.12 -29.25
N SER A 7 17.50 52.23 -29.78
CA SER A 7 17.12 50.87 -30.07
C SER A 7 17.20 50.04 -28.77
N LEU A 8 16.05 49.72 -28.17
CA LEU A 8 15.95 48.86 -27.00
C LEU A 8 16.07 47.39 -27.46
N VAL A 9 17.27 46.84 -27.37
CA VAL A 9 17.49 45.40 -27.60
C VAL A 9 17.02 44.65 -26.35
N LEU A 10 15.84 44.07 -26.40
CA LEU A 10 15.36 43.09 -25.40
C LEU A 10 16.20 41.80 -25.57
N PHE A 11 17.12 41.59 -24.65
CA PHE A 11 17.87 40.36 -24.52
C PHE A 11 16.93 39.34 -23.84
N LEU A 12 16.13 38.61 -24.61
CA LEU A 12 15.40 37.42 -24.14
C LEU A 12 16.44 36.35 -23.82
N MET A 13 16.93 36.35 -22.58
CA MET A 13 17.58 35.17 -22.02
C MET A 13 16.54 34.06 -21.98
N GLY A 14 16.61 33.16 -22.93
CA GLY A 14 15.85 31.91 -22.92
C GLY A 14 16.25 31.10 -21.70
N ILE A 15 15.51 31.26 -20.61
CA ILE A 15 15.58 30.32 -19.49
C ILE A 15 14.99 29.02 -20.04
N SER A 16 15.86 28.10 -20.43
CA SER A 16 15.46 26.71 -20.71
C SER A 16 14.95 26.10 -19.39
N VAL A 17 13.70 26.33 -19.08
CA VAL A 17 13.02 25.58 -18.04
C VAL A 17 12.94 24.16 -18.60
N ASN A 18 13.83 23.28 -18.16
CA ASN A 18 13.70 21.86 -18.42
C ASN A 18 12.38 21.43 -17.77
N ALA A 19 11.32 21.32 -18.59
CA ALA A 19 10.02 20.84 -18.12
C ALA A 19 10.20 19.42 -17.56
N GLN A 20 9.67 19.19 -16.36
CA GLN A 20 9.64 17.86 -15.78
C GLN A 20 9.01 16.86 -16.75
N ASP A 21 9.64 15.69 -16.91
CA ASP A 21 9.04 14.61 -17.70
C ASP A 21 7.81 14.05 -16.99
N GLN A 22 6.64 14.34 -17.52
CA GLN A 22 5.34 13.89 -17.01
C GLN A 22 5.16 12.35 -17.08
N ASN A 23 6.03 11.67 -17.80
CA ASN A 23 6.05 10.20 -17.90
C ASN A 23 7.08 9.57 -16.96
N TYR A 24 7.90 10.36 -16.28
CA TYR A 24 8.80 9.86 -15.25
C TYR A 24 8.21 10.13 -13.87
N TRP A 25 7.66 9.08 -13.25
CA TRP A 25 7.01 9.12 -11.95
C TRP A 25 7.98 8.72 -10.86
N ILE A 26 8.13 9.58 -9.88
CA ILE A 26 9.04 9.39 -8.76
C ILE A 26 8.21 9.07 -7.52
N TYR A 27 8.58 8.01 -6.80
CA TYR A 27 8.03 7.68 -5.50
C TYR A 27 9.09 7.80 -4.43
N LEU A 28 8.73 8.48 -3.33
CA LEU A 28 9.57 8.54 -2.14
C LEU A 28 9.28 7.31 -1.29
N VAL A 29 10.33 6.63 -0.86
CA VAL A 29 10.22 5.34 -0.17
C VAL A 29 10.88 5.45 1.18
N ILE A 30 10.11 5.26 2.24
CA ILE A 30 10.57 5.27 3.63
C ILE A 30 10.07 4.02 4.36
N GLY A 31 10.77 3.59 5.39
CA GLY A 31 10.35 2.45 6.21
C GLY A 31 11.48 1.53 6.60
N GLN A 32 11.16 0.25 6.76
CA GLN A 32 12.04 -0.76 7.32
C GLN A 32 12.37 -1.91 6.34
N ASP A 33 12.75 -3.05 6.87
CA ASP A 33 13.33 -4.19 6.13
C ASP A 33 12.43 -4.75 5.02
N ASN A 34 11.12 -4.82 5.21
CA ASN A 34 10.20 -5.28 4.14
C ASN A 34 10.24 -4.38 2.90
N MET A 35 10.57 -3.09 3.05
CA MET A 35 10.72 -2.19 1.92
C MET A 35 12.03 -2.43 1.15
N ILE A 36 13.08 -2.88 1.86
CA ILE A 36 14.38 -3.21 1.25
C ILE A 36 14.33 -4.56 0.53
N GLY A 37 13.39 -5.43 0.93
CA GLY A 37 13.26 -6.78 0.40
C GLY A 37 14.46 -7.66 0.76
N LYS A 38 14.73 -7.82 2.04
CA LYS A 38 15.64 -8.86 2.55
C LYS A 38 14.99 -10.24 2.40
N ALA A 39 14.75 -10.68 1.17
CA ALA A 39 14.70 -12.08 0.89
C ALA A 39 16.14 -12.50 0.60
N ASP A 40 16.51 -13.67 1.07
CA ASP A 40 17.81 -14.25 0.88
C ASP A 40 18.39 -13.97 -0.51
N ALA A 41 19.56 -13.28 -0.48
CA ALA A 41 20.51 -13.18 -1.57
C ALA A 41 20.06 -12.72 -2.97
N GLY A 42 20.17 -11.45 -3.27
CA GLY A 42 21.14 -11.13 -4.30
C GLY A 42 20.71 -11.02 -5.74
N THR A 43 19.44 -10.75 -6.13
CA THR A 43 19.13 -10.52 -7.56
C THR A 43 18.23 -9.32 -7.85
N SER A 44 17.69 -8.66 -6.84
CA SER A 44 16.86 -7.46 -7.03
C SER A 44 17.62 -6.19 -6.65
N THR A 45 17.67 -5.23 -7.54
CA THR A 45 18.30 -3.91 -7.30
C THR A 45 17.50 -3.01 -6.38
N ASN A 46 16.18 -3.19 -6.31
CA ASN A 46 15.26 -2.37 -5.52
C ASN A 46 14.49 -3.17 -4.45
N GLY A 47 14.63 -4.50 -4.42
CA GLY A 47 13.82 -5.38 -3.59
C GLY A 47 12.50 -5.82 -4.25
N PHE A 48 12.01 -6.99 -3.86
CA PHE A 48 10.86 -7.64 -4.51
C PHE A 48 9.59 -6.81 -4.50
N LEU A 49 9.36 -6.04 -3.43
CA LEU A 49 8.19 -5.16 -3.32
C LEU A 49 8.23 -4.06 -4.38
N LEU A 50 9.34 -3.33 -4.47
CA LEU A 50 9.47 -2.20 -5.40
C LEU A 50 9.59 -2.66 -6.86
N ASP A 51 10.20 -3.81 -7.12
CA ASP A 51 10.25 -4.39 -8.47
C ASP A 51 8.84 -4.79 -8.95
N SER A 52 8.06 -5.44 -8.07
CA SER A 52 6.66 -5.77 -8.36
C SER A 52 5.78 -4.53 -8.52
N PHE A 53 6.01 -3.51 -7.71
CA PHE A 53 5.37 -2.19 -7.86
C PHE A 53 5.65 -1.60 -9.24
N SER A 54 6.93 -1.50 -9.63
CA SER A 54 7.33 -0.93 -10.93
C SER A 54 6.74 -1.68 -12.10
N LYS A 55 6.80 -3.02 -12.05
CA LYS A 55 6.21 -3.89 -13.07
C LYS A 55 4.72 -3.63 -13.22
N THR A 56 3.99 -3.58 -12.12
CA THR A 56 2.53 -3.35 -12.12
C THR A 56 2.16 -1.99 -12.68
N ILE A 57 2.90 -0.93 -12.31
CA ILE A 57 2.69 0.40 -12.90
C ILE A 57 2.95 0.38 -14.40
N ALA A 58 4.06 -0.22 -14.85
CA ALA A 58 4.42 -0.27 -16.27
C ALA A 58 3.38 -1.01 -17.13
N GLU A 59 2.80 -2.09 -16.57
CA GLU A 59 1.75 -2.86 -17.22
C GLU A 59 0.41 -2.11 -17.29
N THR A 60 0.08 -1.34 -16.24
CA THR A 60 -1.21 -0.66 -16.09
C THR A 60 -1.19 0.74 -16.70
N ALA A 61 -0.18 1.53 -16.42
CA ALA A 61 0.01 2.89 -16.90
C ALA A 61 1.09 2.94 -18.00
N LYS A 62 0.75 2.44 -19.17
CA LYS A 62 1.68 2.31 -20.30
C LYS A 62 2.42 3.62 -20.61
N GLY A 63 3.72 3.52 -20.88
CA GLY A 63 4.59 4.64 -21.17
C GLY A 63 5.10 5.40 -19.95
N LYS A 64 4.70 5.01 -18.72
CA LYS A 64 5.25 5.61 -17.50
C LYS A 64 6.52 4.88 -17.06
N ARG A 65 7.55 5.66 -16.72
CA ARG A 65 8.80 5.21 -16.13
C ARG A 65 8.77 5.49 -14.63
N ILE A 66 9.27 4.56 -13.82
CA ILE A 66 9.24 4.66 -12.37
C ILE A 66 10.65 4.85 -11.84
N GLY A 67 10.79 5.83 -10.94
CA GLY A 67 11.99 6.03 -10.13
C GLY A 67 11.65 6.04 -8.65
N PHE A 68 12.59 5.59 -7.84
CA PHE A 68 12.46 5.62 -6.39
C PHE A 68 13.54 6.48 -5.76
N VAL A 69 13.14 7.24 -4.75
CA VAL A 69 14.05 7.85 -3.79
C VAL A 69 13.88 7.09 -2.48
N THR A 70 14.80 6.20 -2.19
CA THR A 70 14.67 5.24 -1.10
C THR A 70 15.58 5.59 0.06
N VAL A 71 14.99 5.80 1.24
CA VAL A 71 15.69 5.89 2.51
C VAL A 71 15.00 4.94 3.49
N THR A 72 15.63 3.82 3.77
CA THR A 72 15.07 2.76 4.60
C THR A 72 16.05 2.38 5.69
N LEU A 73 15.55 2.17 6.90
CA LEU A 73 16.34 1.88 8.08
C LEU A 73 15.86 0.55 8.68
N PRO A 74 16.71 -0.47 8.74
CA PRO A 74 16.36 -1.72 9.41
C PRO A 74 16.02 -1.45 10.88
N VAL A 75 14.93 -2.07 11.36
CA VAL A 75 14.54 -2.08 12.77
C VAL A 75 14.57 -0.68 13.42
N SER A 76 14.13 0.35 12.71
CA SER A 76 14.14 1.73 13.22
C SER A 76 12.72 2.31 13.30
N PRO A 77 12.38 2.96 14.42
CA PRO A 77 11.07 3.60 14.57
C PRO A 77 10.92 4.81 13.63
N ILE A 78 9.67 5.18 13.35
CA ILE A 78 9.35 6.28 12.42
C ILE A 78 9.92 7.64 12.85
N ILE A 79 10.25 7.80 14.12
CA ILE A 79 10.91 9.02 14.66
C ILE A 79 12.25 9.30 13.96
N ALA A 80 12.90 8.31 13.37
CA ALA A 80 14.11 8.50 12.57
C ALA A 80 13.91 9.44 11.37
N PHE A 81 12.67 9.55 10.88
CA PHE A 81 12.26 10.44 9.79
C PHE A 81 11.60 11.74 10.27
N ASP A 82 11.48 11.96 11.58
CA ASP A 82 10.88 13.15 12.14
C ASP A 82 11.88 14.32 12.13
N LYS A 83 11.68 15.29 11.24
CA LYS A 83 12.56 16.45 11.04
C LYS A 83 12.94 17.16 12.36
N GLN A 84 12.03 17.20 13.31
CA GLN A 84 12.23 17.89 14.59
C GLN A 84 12.90 17.01 15.64
N ASN A 85 12.70 15.68 15.58
CA ASN A 85 13.07 14.77 16.68
C ASN A 85 14.10 13.69 16.31
N TYR A 86 14.48 13.53 15.02
CA TYR A 86 15.41 12.48 14.60
C TYR A 86 16.76 12.57 15.33
N ARG A 87 17.27 13.78 15.61
CA ARG A 87 18.56 13.98 16.29
C ARG A 87 18.60 13.32 17.67
N ASN A 88 17.52 13.51 18.45
CA ASN A 88 17.40 12.88 19.76
C ASN A 88 17.35 11.34 19.63
N TYR A 89 16.67 10.80 18.63
CA TYR A 89 16.68 9.36 18.35
C TYR A 89 18.09 8.89 18.00
N VAL A 90 18.74 9.52 17.04
CA VAL A 90 20.07 9.14 16.54
C VAL A 90 21.13 9.15 17.63
N SER A 91 21.13 10.17 18.48
CA SER A 91 22.10 10.29 19.60
C SER A 91 21.93 9.21 20.69
N ASN A 92 20.75 8.59 20.76
CA ASN A 92 20.43 7.57 21.78
C ASN A 92 20.45 6.13 21.20
N VAL A 93 20.75 5.93 19.92
CA VAL A 93 20.87 4.60 19.34
C VAL A 93 22.11 3.89 19.90
N THR A 94 21.89 2.75 20.53
CA THR A 94 22.97 1.93 21.11
C THR A 94 23.35 0.73 20.23
N VAL A 95 22.39 0.21 19.45
CA VAL A 95 22.55 -0.98 18.61
C VAL A 95 23.47 -0.66 17.42
N GLU A 96 24.58 -1.36 17.33
CA GLU A 96 25.65 -1.09 16.35
C GLU A 96 25.17 -1.23 14.88
N SER A 97 24.31 -2.22 14.59
CA SER A 97 23.73 -2.37 13.24
C SER A 97 22.89 -1.15 12.83
N ASN A 98 22.14 -0.57 13.78
CA ASN A 98 21.33 0.61 13.55
C ASN A 98 22.19 1.86 13.38
N LYS A 99 23.30 1.99 14.15
CA LYS A 99 24.28 3.06 13.94
C LYS A 99 24.87 3.01 12.55
N LYS A 100 25.30 1.82 12.08
CA LYS A 100 25.81 1.62 10.72
C LYS A 100 24.77 1.96 9.65
N ALA A 101 23.52 1.62 9.87
CA ALA A 101 22.43 1.97 8.95
C ALA A 101 22.19 3.48 8.88
N LEU A 102 22.19 4.16 10.03
CA LEU A 102 22.06 5.63 10.13
C LEU A 102 23.23 6.35 9.46
N ALA A 103 24.46 5.86 9.66
CA ALA A 103 25.68 6.44 9.07
C ALA A 103 25.63 6.49 7.55
N LYS A 104 24.95 5.55 6.88
CA LYS A 104 24.71 5.57 5.41
C LYS A 104 23.94 6.80 4.95
N TYR A 105 23.20 7.43 5.84
CA TYR A 105 22.39 8.61 5.61
C TYR A 105 22.91 9.83 6.39
N ASP A 106 24.21 9.89 6.66
CA ASP A 106 24.86 10.98 7.38
C ASP A 106 24.20 11.26 8.74
N ASN A 107 23.68 10.23 9.40
CA ASN A 107 22.88 10.28 10.62
C ASN A 107 21.64 11.22 10.53
N ASN A 108 21.19 11.51 9.34
CA ASN A 108 20.03 12.35 9.07
C ASN A 108 19.15 11.74 7.94
N PRO A 109 18.41 10.68 8.23
CA PRO A 109 17.56 10.01 7.21
C PRO A 109 16.57 10.95 6.54
N TYR A 110 15.95 11.85 7.31
CA TYR A 110 15.03 12.86 6.78
C TYR A 110 15.74 13.79 5.78
N GLY A 111 16.84 14.43 6.21
CA GLY A 111 17.59 15.33 5.34
C GLY A 111 18.13 14.65 4.10
N LYS A 112 18.52 13.36 4.22
CA LYS A 112 18.98 12.57 3.06
C LYS A 112 17.86 12.32 2.07
N LEU A 113 16.65 11.96 2.55
CA LEU A 113 15.47 11.80 1.70
C LEU A 113 15.19 13.09 0.91
N ILE A 114 15.17 14.24 1.59
CA ILE A 114 14.89 15.54 0.96
C ILE A 114 15.97 15.90 -0.06
N SER A 115 17.25 15.73 0.28
CA SER A 115 18.36 16.02 -0.61
C SER A 115 18.31 15.16 -1.88
N MET A 116 18.10 13.85 -1.74
CA MET A 116 17.98 12.92 -2.87
C MET A 116 16.75 13.25 -3.73
N ALA A 117 15.60 13.56 -3.10
CA ALA A 117 14.39 13.92 -3.83
C ALA A 117 14.59 15.18 -4.66
N ARG A 118 15.19 16.23 -4.09
CA ARG A 118 15.49 17.47 -4.80
C ARG A 118 16.40 17.25 -6.02
N SER A 119 17.36 16.34 -5.93
CA SER A 119 18.30 16.05 -7.03
C SER A 119 17.64 15.43 -8.27
N VAL A 120 16.47 14.80 -8.08
CA VAL A 120 15.72 14.13 -9.17
C VAL A 120 14.39 14.81 -9.50
N GLN A 121 13.88 15.68 -8.63
CA GLN A 121 12.58 16.32 -8.77
C GLN A 121 12.44 17.16 -10.06
N SER A 122 13.55 17.72 -10.58
CA SER A 122 13.54 18.43 -11.86
C SER A 122 13.39 17.50 -13.08
N LYS A 123 13.65 16.21 -12.91
CA LYS A 123 13.62 15.23 -14.00
C LYS A 123 12.26 14.56 -14.17
N GLY A 124 11.44 14.50 -13.13
CA GLY A 124 10.17 13.79 -13.13
C GLY A 124 9.22 14.31 -12.07
N VAL A 125 8.05 13.71 -11.98
CA VAL A 125 6.96 14.13 -11.08
C VAL A 125 6.87 13.21 -9.88
N VAL A 126 6.94 13.77 -8.66
CA VAL A 126 6.70 13.01 -7.43
C VAL A 126 5.21 12.63 -7.35
N LYS A 127 4.92 11.34 -7.31
CA LYS A 127 3.55 10.77 -7.39
C LYS A 127 3.06 10.11 -6.11
N GLY A 128 3.91 9.96 -5.09
CA GLY A 128 3.49 9.38 -3.82
C GLY A 128 4.65 9.13 -2.86
N ILE A 129 4.28 8.88 -1.62
CA ILE A 129 5.18 8.45 -0.55
C ILE A 129 4.76 7.04 -0.14
N LEU A 130 5.68 6.07 -0.23
CA LEU A 130 5.46 4.69 0.17
C LEU A 130 6.08 4.47 1.55
N LEU A 131 5.30 3.97 2.48
CA LEU A 131 5.73 3.63 3.84
C LEU A 131 5.43 2.16 4.13
N GLN A 132 6.47 1.41 4.54
CA GLN A 132 6.32 0.09 5.13
C GLN A 132 7.09 0.04 6.45
N GLN A 133 6.34 -0.08 7.53
CA GLN A 133 6.89 -0.10 8.89
C GLN A 133 6.62 -1.48 9.52
N ASP A 134 7.65 -2.13 10.06
CA ASP A 134 7.61 -3.55 10.39
C ASP A 134 7.31 -3.87 11.87
N GLY A 135 6.87 -2.89 12.66
CA GLY A 135 6.30 -3.19 13.97
C GLY A 135 7.08 -2.75 15.21
N ILE A 136 8.16 -1.99 15.07
CA ILE A 136 8.97 -1.54 16.25
C ILE A 136 8.42 -0.30 16.96
N ASP A 137 7.43 0.37 16.36
CA ASP A 137 6.83 1.57 16.94
C ASP A 137 5.71 1.27 17.96
N ASN A 138 5.48 2.23 18.85
CA ASN A 138 4.24 2.25 19.63
C ASN A 138 3.12 2.82 18.76
N TYR A 139 2.29 1.94 18.22
CA TYR A 139 1.20 2.30 17.31
C TYR A 139 0.01 2.84 18.09
N ASN A 140 -0.05 4.17 18.24
CA ASN A 140 -1.09 4.90 18.94
C ASN A 140 -1.34 6.26 18.27
N GLU A 141 -2.17 7.10 18.86
CA GLU A 141 -2.45 8.45 18.34
C GLU A 141 -1.21 9.33 18.18
N ALA A 142 -0.20 9.18 19.03
CA ALA A 142 1.04 9.96 18.92
C ALA A 142 1.82 9.55 17.66
N TRP A 143 1.77 8.26 17.26
CA TRP A 143 2.33 7.79 16.01
C TRP A 143 1.61 8.41 14.81
N LEU A 144 0.27 8.44 14.81
CA LEU A 144 -0.53 9.06 13.75
C LEU A 144 -0.19 10.55 13.58
N LYS A 145 -0.12 11.29 14.70
CA LYS A 145 0.24 12.72 14.68
C LYS A 145 1.67 12.94 14.16
N ARG A 146 2.62 12.07 14.54
CA ARG A 146 4.00 12.12 14.06
C ARG A 146 4.07 11.86 12.57
N MET A 147 3.42 10.80 12.09
CA MET A 147 3.41 10.46 10.66
C MET A 147 2.79 11.57 9.82
N ARG A 148 1.70 12.17 10.29
CA ARG A 148 1.10 13.35 9.67
C ARG A 148 2.09 14.52 9.57
N ARG A 149 2.84 14.80 10.63
CA ARG A 149 3.87 15.85 10.62
C ARG A 149 4.98 15.54 9.62
N ILE A 150 5.52 14.33 9.65
CA ILE A 150 6.55 13.88 8.70
C ILE A 150 6.07 14.06 7.25
N PHE A 151 4.83 13.69 6.95
CA PHE A 151 4.24 13.89 5.63
C PHE A 151 4.24 15.37 5.23
N TYR A 152 3.73 16.26 6.08
CA TYR A 152 3.68 17.68 5.75
C TYR A 152 5.07 18.33 5.70
N ASP A 153 6.02 17.88 6.51
CA ASP A 153 7.42 18.33 6.42
C ASP A 153 8.03 17.94 5.07
N ILE A 154 7.84 16.69 4.60
CA ILE A 154 8.32 16.23 3.29
C ILE A 154 7.68 17.05 2.16
N VAL A 155 6.36 17.17 2.18
CA VAL A 155 5.61 17.90 1.14
C VAL A 155 6.01 19.37 1.11
N GLY A 156 6.15 20.02 2.27
CA GLY A 156 6.58 21.41 2.38
C GLY A 156 8.01 21.63 1.91
N ASP A 157 8.96 20.80 2.36
CA ASP A 157 10.36 20.93 2.00
C ASP A 157 10.64 20.66 0.49
N LEU A 158 9.78 19.90 -0.16
CA LEU A 158 9.85 19.61 -1.60
C LEU A 158 8.89 20.48 -2.43
N SER A 159 8.16 21.40 -1.80
CA SER A 159 7.17 22.27 -2.47
C SER A 159 6.16 21.47 -3.30
N LEU A 160 5.67 20.34 -2.74
CA LEU A 160 4.68 19.49 -3.38
C LEU A 160 3.25 19.89 -2.98
N ASP A 161 2.29 19.54 -3.83
CA ASP A 161 0.87 19.69 -3.52
C ASP A 161 0.39 18.50 -2.68
N SER A 162 0.06 18.73 -1.41
CA SER A 162 -0.37 17.70 -0.46
C SER A 162 -1.66 16.97 -0.88
N THR A 163 -2.42 17.54 -1.82
CA THR A 163 -3.65 16.93 -2.35
C THR A 163 -3.41 16.06 -3.60
N LYS A 164 -2.17 15.99 -4.07
CA LYS A 164 -1.77 15.24 -5.29
C LYS A 164 -0.72 14.17 -5.03
N VAL A 165 -0.12 14.17 -3.83
CA VAL A 165 0.91 13.21 -3.45
C VAL A 165 0.38 12.35 -2.29
N PRO A 166 -0.19 11.16 -2.56
CA PRO A 166 -0.72 10.30 -1.52
C PRO A 166 0.38 9.71 -0.63
N LEU A 167 0.07 9.54 0.66
CA LEU A 167 0.79 8.66 1.55
C LEU A 167 0.19 7.26 1.47
N LEU A 168 0.98 6.27 1.10
CA LEU A 168 0.58 4.87 1.05
C LEU A 168 1.28 4.11 2.17
N ILE A 169 0.50 3.48 3.03
CA ILE A 169 0.99 2.75 4.21
C ILE A 169 0.67 1.28 4.03
N GLY A 170 1.68 0.43 3.93
CA GLY A 170 1.50 -1.01 3.90
C GLY A 170 1.12 -1.55 5.27
N GLU A 171 0.10 -2.41 5.33
CA GLU A 171 -0.16 -3.20 6.52
C GLU A 171 1.06 -4.07 6.86
N VAL A 172 1.26 -4.38 8.12
CA VAL A 172 2.12 -5.48 8.56
C VAL A 172 1.38 -6.80 8.43
N GLY A 173 2.09 -7.91 8.62
CA GLY A 173 1.49 -9.25 8.58
C GLY A 173 0.25 -9.34 9.46
N ARG A 174 -0.84 -9.83 8.90
CA ARG A 174 -2.14 -9.93 9.57
C ARG A 174 -2.18 -11.06 10.60
N ALA A 175 -3.07 -10.95 11.57
CA ALA A 175 -3.26 -11.94 12.64
C ALA A 175 -3.63 -13.33 12.10
N GLU A 176 -4.44 -13.39 11.04
CA GLU A 176 -4.85 -14.63 10.39
C GLU A 176 -3.67 -15.43 9.80
N TYR A 177 -2.55 -14.76 9.52
CA TYR A 177 -1.30 -15.40 9.07
C TYR A 177 -0.25 -15.53 10.19
N GLY A 178 -0.66 -15.26 11.44
CA GLY A 178 0.22 -15.29 12.60
C GLY A 178 1.17 -14.09 12.71
N GLY A 179 0.86 -12.97 12.04
CA GLY A 179 1.69 -11.75 12.06
C GLY A 179 1.88 -11.22 13.48
N LYS A 180 3.15 -11.09 13.91
CA LYS A 180 3.49 -10.70 15.29
C LYS A 180 3.04 -9.28 15.66
N TYR A 181 2.95 -8.40 14.69
CA TYR A 181 2.63 -6.98 14.90
C TYR A 181 1.27 -6.60 14.30
N ALA A 182 0.40 -7.58 14.07
CA ALA A 182 -0.89 -7.39 13.40
C ALA A 182 -1.75 -6.25 14.00
N ALA A 183 -1.64 -6.00 15.31
CA ALA A 183 -2.36 -4.92 15.99
C ALA A 183 -2.02 -3.51 15.44
N ALA A 184 -0.84 -3.33 14.82
CA ALA A 184 -0.46 -2.07 14.19
C ALA A 184 -1.42 -1.66 13.06
N ASN A 185 -2.03 -2.64 12.38
CA ASN A 185 -2.94 -2.40 11.27
C ASN A 185 -4.20 -1.62 11.68
N GLU A 186 -4.65 -1.77 12.93
CA GLU A 186 -5.74 -0.96 13.48
C GLU A 186 -5.36 0.53 13.53
N THR A 187 -4.13 0.84 13.92
CA THR A 187 -3.64 2.23 13.93
C THR A 187 -3.47 2.75 12.51
N TYR A 188 -2.91 1.95 11.60
CA TYR A 188 -2.78 2.35 10.19
C TYR A 188 -4.14 2.68 9.57
N GLY A 189 -5.16 1.88 9.84
CA GLY A 189 -6.53 2.12 9.40
C GLY A 189 -7.13 3.46 9.85
N LYS A 190 -6.61 4.05 10.93
CA LYS A 190 -7.04 5.35 11.44
C LYS A 190 -6.32 6.55 10.81
N MET A 191 -5.30 6.33 9.95
CA MET A 191 -4.49 7.41 9.39
C MET A 191 -5.32 8.42 8.60
N HIS A 192 -6.34 7.99 7.87
CA HIS A 192 -7.25 8.86 7.12
C HIS A 192 -7.97 9.91 7.99
N LYS A 193 -8.10 9.67 9.30
CA LYS A 193 -8.72 10.62 10.25
C LYS A 193 -7.83 11.83 10.54
N VAL A 194 -6.52 11.71 10.35
CA VAL A 194 -5.55 12.77 10.63
C VAL A 194 -4.85 13.27 9.37
N LEU A 195 -4.86 12.49 8.30
CA LEU A 195 -4.32 12.83 6.98
C LEU A 195 -5.25 12.29 5.89
N GLN A 196 -6.08 13.16 5.35
CA GLN A 196 -7.13 12.78 4.38
C GLN A 196 -6.55 12.07 3.15
N TYR A 197 -5.40 12.53 2.65
CA TYR A 197 -4.77 11.98 1.45
C TYR A 197 -3.78 10.87 1.80
N SER A 198 -4.27 9.91 2.59
CA SER A 198 -3.53 8.70 2.97
C SER A 198 -4.36 7.44 2.70
N PHE A 199 -3.68 6.37 2.31
CA PHE A 199 -4.30 5.11 1.93
C PHE A 199 -3.55 3.94 2.57
N VAL A 200 -4.28 3.02 3.15
CA VAL A 200 -3.71 1.76 3.65
C VAL A 200 -3.70 0.74 2.51
N VAL A 201 -2.58 0.07 2.36
CA VAL A 201 -2.38 -1.02 1.40
C VAL A 201 -2.51 -2.34 2.16
N SER A 202 -3.56 -3.07 1.86
CA SER A 202 -3.91 -4.31 2.53
C SER A 202 -2.87 -5.41 2.29
N SER A 203 -2.47 -6.09 3.35
CA SER A 203 -1.60 -7.27 3.31
C SER A 203 -2.35 -8.60 3.22
N ALA A 204 -3.66 -8.59 2.96
CA ALA A 204 -4.40 -9.82 2.67
C ALA A 204 -3.72 -10.59 1.52
N ASN A 205 -3.61 -11.90 1.63
CA ASN A 205 -2.93 -12.76 0.65
C ASN A 205 -1.47 -12.38 0.39
N CYS A 206 -0.77 -11.86 1.41
CA CYS A 206 0.67 -11.63 1.38
C CYS A 206 1.33 -12.59 2.38
N PRO A 207 1.81 -13.75 1.93
CA PRO A 207 2.42 -14.74 2.82
C PRO A 207 3.60 -14.18 3.62
N LEU A 208 3.72 -14.63 4.87
CA LEU A 208 4.82 -14.27 5.75
C LEU A 208 5.94 -15.31 5.70
N ALA A 209 7.16 -14.85 5.98
CA ALA A 209 8.28 -15.71 6.28
C ALA A 209 8.08 -16.39 7.67
N ASP A 210 8.91 -17.38 7.99
CA ASP A 210 8.76 -18.19 9.21
C ASP A 210 8.79 -17.37 10.50
N ASN A 211 9.55 -16.27 10.52
CA ASN A 211 9.64 -15.37 11.68
C ASN A 211 8.35 -14.60 11.99
N LYS A 212 7.35 -14.62 11.08
CA LYS A 212 6.05 -13.94 11.21
C LYS A 212 6.13 -12.40 11.39
N ILE A 213 7.26 -11.82 11.02
CA ILE A 213 7.50 -10.36 11.00
C ILE A 213 7.62 -9.89 9.55
N TYR A 214 8.45 -10.60 8.79
CA TYR A 214 8.72 -10.26 7.40
C TYR A 214 7.81 -11.03 6.46
N TYR A 215 7.56 -10.45 5.29
CA TYR A 215 6.89 -11.14 4.21
C TYR A 215 7.86 -12.11 3.52
N SER A 216 7.33 -13.21 3.02
CA SER A 216 8.05 -14.06 2.06
C SER A 216 8.29 -13.28 0.76
N LYS A 217 9.10 -13.82 -0.15
CA LYS A 217 9.26 -13.24 -1.49
C LYS A 217 7.91 -13.03 -2.18
N GLU A 218 7.07 -14.06 -2.20
CA GLU A 218 5.72 -13.97 -2.77
C GLU A 218 4.88 -12.90 -2.07
N GLY A 219 4.96 -12.84 -0.74
CA GLY A 219 4.27 -11.82 0.06
C GLY A 219 4.68 -10.41 -0.33
N LEU A 220 5.98 -10.15 -0.54
CA LEU A 220 6.51 -8.86 -0.98
C LEU A 220 6.06 -8.53 -2.41
N GLU A 221 6.08 -9.50 -3.32
CA GLU A 221 5.61 -9.30 -4.69
C GLU A 221 4.10 -8.99 -4.71
N ASN A 222 3.30 -9.69 -3.90
CA ASN A 222 1.87 -9.43 -3.75
C ASN A 222 1.60 -8.05 -3.16
N LEU A 223 2.32 -7.67 -2.12
CA LEU A 223 2.20 -6.36 -1.49
C LEU A 223 2.61 -5.25 -2.45
N GLY A 224 3.69 -5.44 -3.22
CA GLY A 224 4.14 -4.49 -4.24
C GLY A 224 3.10 -4.21 -5.32
N ARG A 225 2.43 -5.26 -5.82
CA ARG A 225 1.28 -5.10 -6.75
C ARG A 225 0.17 -4.26 -6.15
N LYS A 226 -0.18 -4.52 -4.88
CA LYS A 226 -1.23 -3.77 -4.18
C LYS A 226 -0.86 -2.33 -3.92
N PHE A 227 0.39 -2.06 -3.56
CA PHE A 227 0.91 -0.70 -3.47
C PHE A 227 0.77 0.04 -4.81
N ALA A 228 1.11 -0.60 -5.93
CA ALA A 228 1.00 0.00 -7.26
C ALA A 228 -0.46 0.35 -7.62
N ILE A 229 -1.38 -0.59 -7.43
CA ILE A 229 -2.81 -0.35 -7.69
C ILE A 229 -3.34 0.78 -6.79
N LYS A 230 -2.98 0.76 -5.50
CA LYS A 230 -3.40 1.80 -4.57
C LYS A 230 -2.79 3.17 -4.91
N ALA A 231 -1.54 3.20 -5.40
CA ALA A 231 -0.89 4.42 -5.87
C ALA A 231 -1.61 5.01 -7.08
N LEU A 232 -1.97 4.19 -8.06
CA LEU A 232 -2.75 4.61 -9.21
C LEU A 232 -4.11 5.17 -8.81
N GLN A 233 -4.85 4.48 -7.94
CA GLN A 233 -6.11 4.97 -7.38
C GLN A 233 -5.93 6.30 -6.63
N GLY A 234 -4.88 6.38 -5.82
CA GLY A 234 -4.57 7.57 -5.04
C GLY A 234 -4.30 8.82 -5.89
N ILE A 235 -3.73 8.69 -7.07
CA ILE A 235 -3.51 9.83 -7.97
C ILE A 235 -4.67 10.03 -8.98
N GLY A 236 -5.79 9.34 -8.80
CA GLY A 236 -6.95 9.43 -9.70
C GLY A 236 -6.70 8.84 -11.08
N TYR A 237 -5.75 7.91 -11.23
CA TYR A 237 -5.53 7.22 -12.49
C TYR A 237 -6.68 6.25 -12.75
N GLU A 238 -7.33 6.37 -13.89
CA GLU A 238 -8.36 5.43 -14.30
C GLU A 238 -7.72 4.07 -14.56
N LEU A 239 -7.95 3.14 -13.63
CA LEU A 239 -7.55 1.76 -13.84
C LEU A 239 -8.36 1.22 -15.03
N PRO A 240 -7.72 0.49 -15.97
CA PRO A 240 -8.47 -0.24 -16.97
C PRO A 240 -9.54 -1.03 -16.23
N GLU A 241 -10.79 -0.89 -16.66
CA GLU A 241 -11.82 -1.79 -16.15
C GLU A 241 -11.25 -3.20 -16.25
N VAL A 242 -11.07 -3.83 -15.11
CA VAL A 242 -10.86 -5.27 -15.09
C VAL A 242 -12.20 -5.81 -15.60
N ARG A 243 -12.36 -5.82 -16.92
CA ARG A 243 -13.32 -6.74 -17.50
C ARG A 243 -12.89 -8.07 -16.90
N ARG A 244 -13.67 -8.56 -15.97
CA ARG A 244 -13.65 -9.96 -15.64
C ARG A 244 -14.09 -10.69 -16.91
N THR A 245 -13.18 -10.70 -17.88
CA THR A 245 -13.23 -11.72 -18.89
C THR A 245 -12.99 -12.99 -18.09
N THR A 246 -14.07 -13.66 -17.76
CA THR A 246 -14.10 -15.09 -17.53
C THR A 246 -13.65 -15.78 -18.83
N SER A 247 -12.46 -15.46 -19.29
CA SER A 247 -11.67 -16.33 -20.14
C SER A 247 -10.83 -17.16 -19.18
N ILE A 248 -11.46 -18.20 -18.65
CA ILE A 248 -10.76 -19.36 -18.13
C ILE A 248 -9.94 -19.88 -19.31
N THR A 249 -8.69 -19.41 -19.41
CA THR A 249 -7.69 -20.17 -20.16
C THR A 249 -7.54 -21.44 -19.34
N LYS A 250 -8.10 -22.53 -19.84
CA LYS A 250 -7.94 -23.87 -19.29
C LYS A 250 -6.44 -24.18 -19.21
N GLN A 251 -5.78 -23.77 -18.13
CA GLN A 251 -4.65 -24.54 -17.64
C GLN A 251 -5.28 -25.69 -16.86
N THR A 252 -5.16 -26.86 -17.41
CA THR A 252 -5.54 -28.14 -16.82
C THR A 252 -4.60 -28.40 -15.64
N ILE A 253 -4.87 -27.75 -14.51
CA ILE A 253 -4.50 -28.25 -13.21
C ILE A 253 -5.81 -28.81 -12.68
N ASP A 254 -5.82 -30.09 -12.37
CA ASP A 254 -6.95 -30.83 -11.78
C ASP A 254 -7.28 -30.25 -10.38
N ARG A 255 -7.77 -29.02 -10.32
CA ARG A 255 -8.39 -28.44 -9.14
C ARG A 255 -9.89 -28.61 -9.32
N LYS A 256 -10.50 -29.37 -8.44
CA LYS A 256 -11.94 -29.37 -8.29
C LYS A 256 -12.43 -27.94 -8.27
N THR A 257 -13.24 -27.55 -9.24
CA THR A 257 -13.81 -26.22 -9.31
C THR A 257 -14.67 -26.02 -8.08
N LEU A 258 -14.37 -25.00 -7.27
CA LEU A 258 -15.23 -24.67 -6.14
C LEU A 258 -16.61 -24.28 -6.69
N GLU A 259 -17.63 -24.97 -6.19
CA GLU A 259 -19.02 -24.69 -6.53
C GLU A 259 -19.81 -24.51 -5.22
N VAL A 260 -20.27 -23.29 -4.97
CA VAL A 260 -21.22 -22.97 -3.90
C VAL A 260 -22.57 -22.66 -4.53
N LYS A 261 -23.62 -23.33 -4.08
CA LYS A 261 -25.01 -23.04 -4.46
C LYS A 261 -25.72 -22.43 -3.28
N VAL A 262 -26.51 -21.39 -3.52
CA VAL A 262 -27.32 -20.75 -2.48
C VAL A 262 -28.80 -20.80 -2.85
N HIS A 263 -29.62 -21.07 -1.83
CA HIS A 263 -31.07 -20.99 -1.91
C HIS A 263 -31.59 -20.11 -0.78
N ILE A 264 -32.54 -19.24 -1.07
CA ILE A 264 -33.15 -18.37 -0.06
C ILE A 264 -34.64 -18.76 0.05
N SER A 265 -35.05 -19.12 1.27
CA SER A 265 -36.45 -19.44 1.58
C SER A 265 -37.31 -18.18 1.72
N ASP A 266 -38.61 -18.32 1.63
CA ASP A 266 -39.60 -17.23 1.87
C ASP A 266 -39.51 -16.63 3.27
N LYS A 267 -38.84 -17.34 4.20
CA LYS A 267 -38.63 -16.89 5.59
C LYS A 267 -37.31 -16.13 5.78
N GLY A 268 -36.58 -15.85 4.72
CA GLY A 268 -35.30 -15.15 4.77
C GLY A 268 -34.12 -16.00 5.25
N MET A 269 -34.24 -17.33 5.22
CA MET A 269 -33.12 -18.23 5.49
C MET A 269 -32.36 -18.53 4.19
N LEU A 270 -31.07 -18.22 4.16
CA LEU A 270 -30.16 -18.59 3.09
C LEU A 270 -29.49 -19.91 3.45
N THR A 271 -29.72 -20.94 2.65
CA THR A 271 -29.00 -22.21 2.73
C THR A 271 -27.91 -22.24 1.67
N ALA A 272 -26.65 -22.38 2.05
CA ALA A 272 -25.52 -22.56 1.17
C ALA A 272 -25.09 -24.03 1.17
N THR A 273 -24.89 -24.62 -0.02
CA THR A 273 -24.28 -25.93 -0.18
C THR A 273 -23.03 -25.81 -1.03
N SER A 274 -21.96 -26.50 -0.64
CA SER A 274 -20.66 -26.43 -1.31
C SER A 274 -20.07 -27.82 -1.56
N ASN A 275 -19.35 -27.94 -2.66
CA ASN A 275 -18.58 -29.16 -2.94
C ASN A 275 -17.35 -29.31 -2.02
N GLU A 276 -16.87 -28.22 -1.40
CA GLU A 276 -15.79 -28.20 -0.42
C GLU A 276 -16.26 -27.60 0.93
N PRO A 277 -15.67 -28.00 2.08
CA PRO A 277 -16.10 -27.50 3.38
C PRO A 277 -15.95 -25.99 3.50
N ILE A 278 -17.03 -25.30 3.91
CA ILE A 278 -17.03 -23.88 4.20
C ILE A 278 -16.36 -23.68 5.56
N VAL A 279 -15.37 -22.80 5.63
CA VAL A 279 -14.60 -22.51 6.85
C VAL A 279 -14.89 -21.12 7.40
N LYS A 280 -15.46 -20.23 6.58
CA LYS A 280 -15.74 -18.85 6.97
C LYS A 280 -16.80 -18.23 6.06
N ILE A 281 -17.62 -17.33 6.62
CA ILE A 281 -18.57 -16.52 5.88
C ILE A 281 -18.35 -15.05 6.22
N LEU A 282 -18.30 -14.20 5.20
CA LEU A 282 -18.19 -12.75 5.33
C LEU A 282 -19.45 -12.10 4.74
N VAL A 283 -20.06 -11.18 5.48
CA VAL A 283 -21.20 -10.39 5.00
C VAL A 283 -20.82 -8.93 4.96
N LEU A 284 -20.97 -8.31 3.80
CA LEU A 284 -20.69 -6.90 3.55
C LEU A 284 -21.98 -6.16 3.21
N ASN A 285 -22.09 -4.86 3.58
CA ASN A 285 -23.16 -3.98 3.13
C ASN A 285 -22.96 -3.50 1.69
N ALA A 286 -23.86 -2.67 1.18
CA ALA A 286 -23.77 -2.09 -0.17
C ALA A 286 -22.55 -1.20 -0.38
N ALA A 287 -22.01 -0.60 0.70
CA ALA A 287 -20.80 0.23 0.67
C ALA A 287 -19.50 -0.60 0.72
N GLY A 288 -19.62 -1.93 0.97
CA GLY A 288 -18.47 -2.82 1.13
C GLY A 288 -17.92 -2.90 2.56
N ASP A 289 -18.63 -2.35 3.55
CA ASP A 289 -18.24 -2.45 4.94
C ASP A 289 -18.60 -3.82 5.49
N ASN A 290 -17.74 -4.34 6.38
CA ASN A 290 -17.99 -5.62 7.04
C ASN A 290 -19.11 -5.50 8.06
N ILE A 291 -20.22 -6.22 7.83
CA ILE A 291 -21.34 -6.33 8.76
C ILE A 291 -21.12 -7.51 9.71
N LYS A 292 -20.67 -8.65 9.17
CA LYS A 292 -20.46 -9.88 9.94
C LYS A 292 -19.34 -10.72 9.36
N ASP A 293 -18.52 -11.24 10.26
CA ASP A 293 -17.49 -12.23 9.99
C ASP A 293 -17.78 -13.46 10.83
N ILE A 294 -18.02 -14.60 10.19
CA ILE A 294 -18.43 -15.84 10.84
C ILE A 294 -17.36 -16.89 10.58
N ALA A 295 -16.52 -17.17 11.57
CA ALA A 295 -15.62 -18.30 11.54
C ALA A 295 -16.40 -19.57 11.88
N ILE A 296 -16.25 -20.60 11.07
CA ILE A 296 -16.92 -21.90 11.26
C ILE A 296 -15.91 -22.83 11.92
N SER A 297 -16.15 -23.16 13.18
CA SER A 297 -15.25 -24.00 13.99
C SER A 297 -15.16 -25.44 13.48
N GLU A 298 -16.25 -25.95 12.95
CA GLU A 298 -16.32 -27.27 12.30
C GLU A 298 -16.67 -27.06 10.83
N PRO A 299 -15.70 -27.14 9.90
CA PRO A 299 -15.94 -26.94 8.48
C PRO A 299 -17.07 -27.83 7.94
N THR A 300 -18.04 -27.23 7.28
CA THR A 300 -19.25 -27.92 6.79
C THR A 300 -19.49 -27.63 5.32
N LYS A 301 -20.14 -28.60 4.63
CA LYS A 301 -20.55 -28.42 3.23
C LYS A 301 -21.92 -27.77 3.08
N GLU A 302 -22.64 -27.59 4.19
CA GLU A 302 -23.94 -26.96 4.22
C GLU A 302 -23.99 -25.99 5.39
N TYR A 303 -24.48 -24.76 5.14
CA TYR A 303 -24.61 -23.72 6.16
C TYR A 303 -25.86 -22.90 5.95
N ASP A 304 -26.62 -22.72 7.03
CA ASP A 304 -27.81 -21.88 7.07
C ASP A 304 -27.47 -20.52 7.67
N LEU A 305 -27.76 -19.46 6.95
CA LEU A 305 -27.57 -18.07 7.36
C LEU A 305 -28.91 -17.36 7.41
N ASP A 306 -29.30 -16.89 8.60
CA ASP A 306 -30.50 -16.09 8.76
C ASP A 306 -30.28 -14.67 8.26
N LEU A 307 -30.87 -14.33 7.11
CA LEU A 307 -30.75 -13.01 6.50
C LEU A 307 -31.51 -11.93 7.29
N ASN A 308 -32.53 -12.29 8.08
CA ASN A 308 -33.26 -11.33 8.91
C ASN A 308 -32.39 -10.72 10.02
N ALA A 309 -31.23 -11.35 10.32
CA ALA A 309 -30.25 -10.81 11.26
C ALA A 309 -29.43 -9.62 10.67
N PHE A 310 -29.61 -9.29 9.38
CA PHE A 310 -28.85 -8.24 8.69
C PHE A 310 -29.75 -7.09 8.26
N PRO A 311 -29.19 -5.88 8.04
CA PRO A 311 -29.94 -4.74 7.54
C PRO A 311 -30.61 -5.02 6.20
N GLN A 312 -31.80 -4.48 6.00
CA GLN A 312 -32.50 -4.51 4.71
C GLN A 312 -31.69 -3.78 3.63
N GLY A 313 -31.70 -4.30 2.41
CA GLY A 313 -31.03 -3.72 1.25
C GLY A 313 -30.00 -4.66 0.62
N LYS A 314 -29.10 -4.12 -0.17
CA LYS A 314 -28.07 -4.92 -0.87
C LYS A 314 -26.96 -5.34 0.07
N ILE A 315 -26.72 -6.64 0.16
CA ILE A 315 -25.59 -7.24 0.89
C ILE A 315 -24.79 -8.14 -0.05
N THR A 316 -23.52 -8.37 0.29
CA THR A 316 -22.67 -9.37 -0.37
C THR A 316 -22.29 -10.42 0.66
N VAL A 317 -22.62 -11.69 0.39
CA VAL A 317 -22.24 -12.82 1.22
C VAL A 317 -21.15 -13.61 0.50
N THR A 318 -20.00 -13.77 1.15
CA THR A 318 -18.85 -14.52 0.62
C THR A 318 -18.60 -15.75 1.46
N PHE A 319 -18.58 -16.91 0.83
CA PHE A 319 -18.25 -18.19 1.44
C PHE A 319 -16.79 -18.53 1.12
N TYR A 320 -16.03 -18.85 2.17
CA TYR A 320 -14.62 -19.24 2.07
C TYR A 320 -14.50 -20.74 2.34
N THR A 321 -13.68 -21.40 1.53
CA THR A 321 -13.27 -22.79 1.70
C THR A 321 -11.74 -22.87 1.69
N ALA A 322 -11.16 -24.06 1.90
CA ALA A 322 -9.71 -24.25 1.77
C ALA A 322 -9.21 -23.96 0.34
N ASP A 323 -10.04 -24.18 -0.68
CA ASP A 323 -9.66 -24.11 -2.09
C ASP A 323 -10.04 -22.80 -2.78
N GLY A 324 -10.72 -21.87 -2.09
CA GLY A 324 -11.11 -20.58 -2.64
C GLY A 324 -12.31 -19.93 -1.98
N GLU A 325 -12.85 -18.91 -2.64
CA GLU A 325 -14.01 -18.17 -2.18
C GLU A 325 -15.04 -17.96 -3.29
N GLN A 326 -16.32 -17.87 -2.92
CA GLN A 326 -17.39 -17.51 -3.83
C GLN A 326 -18.36 -16.52 -3.19
N SER A 327 -18.67 -15.43 -3.92
CA SER A 327 -19.49 -14.33 -3.41
C SER A 327 -20.83 -14.25 -4.12
N PHE A 328 -21.88 -13.90 -3.37
CA PHE A 328 -23.24 -13.70 -3.84
C PHE A 328 -23.75 -12.33 -3.44
N LYS A 329 -24.32 -11.59 -4.38
CA LYS A 329 -25.02 -10.32 -4.11
C LYS A 329 -26.49 -10.62 -3.89
N ILE A 330 -27.01 -10.25 -2.74
CA ILE A 330 -28.36 -10.53 -2.28
C ILE A 330 -29.07 -9.20 -2.04
N ASN A 331 -30.32 -9.11 -2.43
CA ASN A 331 -31.20 -8.01 -2.00
C ASN A 331 -32.00 -8.54 -0.82
N ASN A 332 -31.60 -8.16 0.38
CA ASN A 332 -32.19 -8.61 1.64
C ASN A 332 -33.44 -7.77 2.00
#